data_3d5c555dfd8c15b1890e8b62974ab037
#
_entry.id   3d5c555dfd8c15b1890e8b62974ab037
#
_cell.length_a   1.000
_cell.length_b   1.000
_cell.length_c   1.000
_cell.angle_alpha   90.00
_cell.angle_beta   90.00
_cell.angle_gamma   90.00
#
_symmetry.space_group_name_H-M   'P 1'
#
loop_
_entity.id
_entity.type
_entity.pdbx_description
1 polymer ?
#
loop_
_entity_poly.entity_id
_entity_poly.type
_entity_poly.pdbx_seq_one_letter_code
_entity_poly.pdbx_strand_id
1 'polypeptide(L)'
;MAFLPWVKADAPAEQEAPSEQSAPVSTIGRSESRAAAAERVAELSAHVARRSASEARDEAPREEDDREIELAAPEEPDPEQIADRIVRGLSRKSLSVAEVEARLYTEGVAEKDALEILERFARFGYLDDYKMAEQLVLSLRERKKLGRSSIQQELRGRKLDPDAIASALDEFDGDDEYRTALELARKRLPSLRSLSDEVAERRLTGFLARRGYGGALVQRVVRETVRRPGSSPRFR
;
A
#
# COMPACT_ATOMS: atom_id res chain seq x y z
N MET A 1 12.72 15.62 45.63
CA MET A 1 11.58 16.53 45.59
C MET A 1 11.93 17.71 44.72
N ALA A 2 11.48 17.73 43.47
CA ALA A 2 11.67 18.86 42.56
C ALA A 2 10.31 19.34 42.10
N PHE A 3 9.97 20.54 42.49
CA PHE A 3 8.72 21.24 42.23
C PHE A 3 8.70 21.75 40.80
N LEU A 4 7.64 21.49 40.04
CA LEU A 4 7.41 22.03 38.70
C LEU A 4 6.44 23.24 38.81
N PRO A 5 6.85 24.47 38.42
CA PRO A 5 6.10 25.71 38.73
C PRO A 5 5.27 26.27 37.58
N TRP A 6 4.54 25.46 36.78
CA TRP A 6 3.78 26.02 35.65
C TRP A 6 2.32 25.55 35.52
N VAL A 7 1.73 24.99 36.59
CA VAL A 7 0.31 24.69 36.59
C VAL A 7 -0.43 25.80 37.35
N LYS A 8 -0.94 26.81 36.63
CA LYS A 8 -1.95 27.72 37.11
C LYS A 8 -3.32 27.14 36.76
N ALA A 9 -4.06 26.79 37.80
CA ALA A 9 -5.49 26.50 37.69
C ALA A 9 -6.24 27.83 37.68
N ASP A 10 -6.87 28.17 36.57
CA ASP A 10 -7.90 29.23 36.53
C ASP A 10 -9.27 28.57 36.68
N ALA A 11 -9.97 28.97 37.73
CA ALA A 11 -11.34 28.58 37.97
C ALA A 11 -12.29 29.38 37.03
N PRO A 12 -13.32 28.74 36.44
CA PRO A 12 -14.29 29.47 35.64
C PRO A 12 -15.34 30.15 36.53
N ALA A 13 -15.64 31.40 36.18
CA ALA A 13 -16.73 32.18 36.76
C ALA A 13 -18.09 31.58 36.45
N GLU A 14 -18.95 31.59 37.45
CA GLU A 14 -20.37 31.29 37.38
C GLU A 14 -21.06 32.23 36.38
N GLN A 15 -21.73 31.68 35.37
CA GLN A 15 -22.75 32.37 34.58
C GLN A 15 -24.07 31.62 34.75
N GLU A 16 -25.06 32.39 35.16
CA GLU A 16 -26.44 32.02 35.44
C GLU A 16 -27.10 31.34 34.23
N ALA A 17 -27.86 30.27 34.52
CA ALA A 17 -28.70 29.55 33.59
C ALA A 17 -29.97 30.37 33.25
N PRO A 18 -30.42 30.43 32.03
CA PRO A 18 -31.80 30.79 31.72
C PRO A 18 -32.69 29.55 31.82
N SER A 19 -33.82 29.76 32.54
CA SER A 19 -34.90 28.84 32.84
C SER A 19 -35.38 27.97 31.69
N GLU A 20 -35.51 26.68 32.03
CA GLU A 20 -36.18 25.64 31.25
C GLU A 20 -37.67 26.01 30.99
N GLN A 21 -38.01 26.09 29.71
CA GLN A 21 -39.39 25.85 29.28
C GLN A 21 -39.42 24.42 28.71
N SER A 22 -39.96 23.54 29.54
CA SER A 22 -40.25 22.14 29.21
C SER A 22 -41.32 22.08 28.12
N ALA A 23 -40.92 21.71 26.91
CA ALA A 23 -41.86 21.22 25.91
C ALA A 23 -42.10 19.71 26.15
N PRO A 24 -43.32 19.20 26.07
CA PRO A 24 -43.60 17.78 26.31
C PRO A 24 -43.04 16.93 25.21
N VAL A 25 -42.12 16.05 25.56
CA VAL A 25 -41.59 15.02 24.65
C VAL A 25 -42.72 14.06 24.34
N SER A 26 -43.22 14.09 23.09
CA SER A 26 -44.25 13.17 22.57
C SER A 26 -43.71 11.74 22.58
N THR A 27 -44.12 10.97 23.57
CA THR A 27 -43.81 9.54 23.78
C THR A 27 -44.60 8.61 22.82
N ILE A 28 -45.34 9.15 21.87
CA ILE A 28 -46.28 8.41 20.99
C ILE A 28 -45.60 7.75 19.81
N GLY A 29 -44.42 8.24 19.35
CA GLY A 29 -43.79 7.74 18.12
C GLY A 29 -43.00 6.42 18.26
N ARG A 30 -42.71 5.94 19.48
CA ARG A 30 -41.84 4.78 19.71
C ARG A 30 -42.60 3.45 19.87
N SER A 31 -43.85 3.51 20.31
CA SER A 31 -44.70 2.33 20.49
C SER A 31 -45.31 1.88 19.15
N GLU A 32 -45.72 2.80 18.29
CA GLU A 32 -46.27 2.50 16.97
C GLU A 32 -45.23 1.89 16.03
N SER A 33 -43.99 2.36 16.06
CA SER A 33 -42.90 1.79 15.25
C SER A 33 -42.52 0.35 15.65
N ARG A 34 -42.66 0.02 16.94
CA ARG A 34 -42.35 -1.31 17.46
C ARG A 34 -43.50 -2.31 17.19
N ALA A 35 -44.73 -1.86 17.19
CA ALA A 35 -45.90 -2.65 16.82
C ALA A 35 -45.87 -2.96 15.30
N ALA A 36 -45.62 -1.97 14.46
CA ALA A 36 -45.51 -2.15 13.03
C ALA A 36 -44.32 -3.06 12.62
N ALA A 37 -43.21 -3.02 13.37
CA ALA A 37 -42.09 -3.94 13.15
C ALA A 37 -42.43 -5.38 13.54
N ALA A 38 -43.15 -5.57 14.68
CA ALA A 38 -43.59 -6.88 15.13
C ALA A 38 -44.62 -7.51 14.15
N GLU A 39 -45.50 -6.70 13.57
CA GLU A 39 -46.49 -7.14 12.59
C GLU A 39 -45.82 -7.60 11.28
N ARG A 40 -44.80 -6.87 10.78
CA ARG A 40 -43.99 -7.29 9.62
C ARG A 40 -43.24 -8.60 9.85
N VAL A 41 -42.69 -8.78 11.05
CA VAL A 41 -42.01 -10.04 11.40
C VAL A 41 -43.01 -11.19 11.45
N ALA A 42 -44.22 -10.96 12.00
CA ALA A 42 -45.29 -11.99 12.00
C ALA A 42 -45.76 -12.33 10.58
N GLU A 43 -45.91 -11.35 9.68
CA GLU A 43 -46.26 -11.59 8.27
C GLU A 43 -45.20 -12.37 7.53
N LEU A 44 -43.92 -12.04 7.72
CA LEU A 44 -42.78 -12.76 7.14
C LEU A 44 -42.73 -14.21 7.64
N SER A 45 -42.93 -14.41 8.95
CA SER A 45 -42.97 -15.76 9.53
C SER A 45 -44.13 -16.60 8.99
N ALA A 46 -45.30 -15.99 8.82
CA ALA A 46 -46.48 -16.66 8.21
C ALA A 46 -46.29 -16.93 6.71
N HIS A 47 -45.51 -16.11 6.00
CA HIS A 47 -45.16 -16.33 4.60
C HIS A 47 -44.19 -17.50 4.43
N VAL A 48 -43.14 -17.54 5.28
CA VAL A 48 -42.18 -18.66 5.29
C VAL A 48 -42.87 -19.98 5.65
N ALA A 49 -43.77 -19.99 6.68
CA ALA A 49 -44.51 -21.17 7.08
C ALA A 49 -45.46 -21.67 5.99
N ARG A 50 -46.09 -20.77 5.23
CA ARG A 50 -46.92 -21.13 4.08
C ARG A 50 -46.14 -21.73 2.92
N ARG A 51 -44.91 -21.23 2.69
CA ARG A 51 -44.02 -21.73 1.66
C ARG A 51 -43.53 -23.15 1.99
N SER A 52 -43.06 -23.35 3.23
CA SER A 52 -42.65 -24.68 3.71
C SER A 52 -43.79 -25.70 3.69
N ALA A 53 -45.04 -25.27 4.00
CA ALA A 53 -46.19 -26.15 3.94
C ALA A 53 -46.66 -26.49 2.51
N SER A 54 -46.36 -25.61 1.51
CA SER A 54 -46.63 -25.90 0.10
C SER A 54 -45.56 -26.82 -0.50
N GLU A 55 -44.32 -26.64 -0.08
CA GLU A 55 -43.19 -27.50 -0.48
C GLU A 55 -43.35 -28.94 0.07
N ALA A 56 -43.92 -29.09 1.30
CA ALA A 56 -44.20 -30.40 1.89
C ALA A 56 -45.41 -31.14 1.29
N ARG A 57 -46.23 -30.49 0.46
CA ARG A 57 -47.41 -31.12 -0.19
C ARG A 57 -47.13 -31.63 -1.60
N ASP A 58 -46.02 -31.26 -2.19
CA ASP A 58 -45.66 -31.67 -3.57
C ASP A 58 -44.64 -32.82 -3.61
N GLU A 59 -44.29 -33.39 -2.44
CA GLU A 59 -43.54 -34.66 -2.36
C GLU A 59 -44.48 -35.86 -2.50
N ALA A 60 -44.92 -36.09 -3.71
CA ALA A 60 -45.27 -37.47 -4.13
C ALA A 60 -43.96 -38.28 -4.20
N PRO A 61 -43.95 -39.57 -3.82
CA PRO A 61 -42.71 -40.37 -3.83
C PRO A 61 -42.21 -40.44 -5.28
N ARG A 62 -41.19 -39.63 -5.54
CA ARG A 62 -40.37 -39.79 -6.73
C ARG A 62 -39.49 -41.00 -6.46
N GLU A 63 -39.59 -41.97 -7.35
CA GLU A 63 -38.62 -43.05 -7.42
C GLU A 63 -37.24 -42.45 -7.32
N GLU A 64 -36.47 -42.86 -6.32
CA GLU A 64 -35.10 -42.48 -6.12
C GLU A 64 -34.30 -42.99 -7.31
N ASP A 65 -34.23 -42.12 -8.35
CA ASP A 65 -33.21 -42.25 -9.37
C ASP A 65 -31.89 -41.89 -8.65
N ASP A 66 -31.24 -42.91 -8.08
CA ASP A 66 -29.88 -42.87 -7.48
C ASP A 66 -28.86 -42.51 -8.58
N ARG A 67 -29.05 -41.34 -9.20
CA ARG A 67 -27.95 -40.65 -9.84
C ARG A 67 -27.12 -40.06 -8.69
N GLU A 68 -26.14 -40.83 -8.29
CA GLU A 68 -24.97 -40.25 -7.62
C GLU A 68 -24.62 -39.00 -8.41
N ILE A 69 -24.97 -37.84 -7.86
CA ILE A 69 -24.38 -36.59 -8.30
C ILE A 69 -22.92 -36.76 -7.90
N GLU A 70 -22.15 -37.34 -8.82
CA GLU A 70 -20.70 -37.32 -8.75
C GLU A 70 -20.33 -35.85 -8.72
N LEU A 71 -20.21 -35.31 -7.49
CA LEU A 71 -19.60 -33.99 -7.25
C LEU A 71 -18.22 -34.10 -7.89
N ALA A 72 -18.13 -33.64 -9.13
CA ALA A 72 -16.87 -33.57 -9.84
C ALA A 72 -15.87 -32.95 -8.85
N ALA A 73 -14.89 -33.73 -8.43
CA ALA A 73 -13.80 -33.22 -7.60
C ALA A 73 -13.34 -31.94 -8.26
N PRO A 74 -13.08 -30.87 -7.49
CA PRO A 74 -12.59 -29.64 -8.09
C PRO A 74 -11.40 -30.02 -8.98
N GLU A 75 -11.52 -29.73 -10.27
CA GLU A 75 -10.49 -30.04 -11.24
C GLU A 75 -9.18 -29.45 -10.70
N GLU A 76 -8.17 -30.29 -10.49
CA GLU A 76 -6.86 -29.83 -10.06
C GLU A 76 -6.39 -28.79 -11.09
N PRO A 77 -5.87 -27.65 -10.64
CA PRO A 77 -5.47 -26.60 -11.56
C PRO A 77 -4.39 -27.14 -12.51
N ASP A 78 -4.62 -27.06 -13.82
CA ASP A 78 -3.64 -27.46 -14.84
C ASP A 78 -2.43 -26.49 -14.81
N PRO A 79 -1.24 -26.94 -14.38
CA PRO A 79 -0.06 -26.10 -14.25
C PRO A 79 0.37 -25.45 -15.57
N GLU A 80 0.18 -26.14 -16.71
CA GLU A 80 0.56 -25.62 -18.02
C GLU A 80 -0.36 -24.48 -18.50
N GLN A 81 -1.66 -24.58 -18.26
CA GLN A 81 -2.59 -23.51 -18.56
C GLN A 81 -2.30 -22.26 -17.72
N ILE A 82 -1.91 -22.47 -16.44
CA ILE A 82 -1.50 -21.37 -15.56
C ILE A 82 -0.21 -20.73 -16.05
N ALA A 83 0.79 -21.54 -16.43
CA ALA A 83 2.06 -21.07 -16.98
C ALA A 83 1.84 -20.21 -18.23
N ASP A 84 1.04 -20.68 -19.19
CA ASP A 84 0.71 -19.94 -20.41
C ASP A 84 0.02 -18.60 -20.13
N ARG A 85 -0.86 -18.56 -19.13
CA ARG A 85 -1.53 -17.33 -18.71
C ARG A 85 -0.54 -16.34 -18.11
N ILE A 86 0.41 -16.82 -17.30
CA ILE A 86 1.46 -16.00 -16.71
C ILE A 86 2.36 -15.43 -17.81
N VAL A 87 2.84 -16.23 -18.76
CA VAL A 87 3.68 -15.78 -19.88
C VAL A 87 3.01 -14.67 -20.67
N ARG A 88 1.73 -14.86 -21.02
CA ARG A 88 0.94 -13.79 -21.68
C ARG A 88 0.86 -12.50 -20.84
N GLY A 89 0.87 -12.62 -19.51
CA GLY A 89 0.91 -11.48 -18.60
C GLY A 89 2.26 -10.77 -18.57
N LEU A 90 3.36 -11.51 -18.66
CA LEU A 90 4.73 -10.98 -18.61
C LEU A 90 5.05 -10.03 -19.77
N SER A 91 4.41 -10.20 -20.93
CA SER A 91 4.53 -9.27 -22.06
C SER A 91 4.03 -7.85 -21.77
N ARG A 92 3.14 -7.70 -20.77
CA ARG A 92 2.55 -6.41 -20.38
C ARG A 92 3.18 -5.83 -19.12
N LYS A 93 3.59 -6.69 -18.21
CA LYS A 93 4.18 -6.31 -16.92
C LYS A 93 5.24 -7.32 -16.52
N SER A 94 6.49 -6.86 -16.43
CA SER A 94 7.58 -7.68 -15.89
C SER A 94 7.31 -8.03 -14.43
N LEU A 95 7.52 -9.29 -14.07
CA LEU A 95 7.43 -9.80 -12.70
C LEU A 95 8.80 -10.39 -12.31
N SER A 96 9.14 -10.32 -11.02
CA SER A 96 10.30 -11.02 -10.49
C SER A 96 10.04 -12.52 -10.38
N VAL A 97 11.09 -13.31 -10.25
CA VAL A 97 10.99 -14.76 -10.00
C VAL A 97 10.09 -15.04 -8.80
N ALA A 98 10.31 -14.35 -7.69
CA ALA A 98 9.51 -14.52 -6.47
C ALA A 98 8.05 -14.05 -6.61
N GLU A 99 7.76 -13.06 -7.47
CA GLU A 99 6.39 -12.65 -7.77
C GLU A 99 5.64 -13.73 -8.60
N VAL A 100 6.33 -14.37 -9.53
CA VAL A 100 5.75 -15.47 -10.33
C VAL A 100 5.57 -16.71 -9.48
N GLU A 101 6.56 -17.08 -8.66
CA GLU A 101 6.47 -18.19 -7.71
C GLU A 101 5.25 -18.05 -6.79
N ALA A 102 5.11 -16.89 -6.13
CA ALA A 102 3.97 -16.61 -5.26
C ALA A 102 2.63 -16.70 -6.02
N ARG A 103 2.60 -16.34 -7.29
CA ARG A 103 1.41 -16.44 -8.11
C ARG A 103 1.07 -17.89 -8.44
N LEU A 104 2.05 -18.72 -8.81
CA LEU A 104 1.86 -20.16 -9.06
C LEU A 104 1.26 -20.84 -7.84
N TYR A 105 1.79 -20.59 -6.64
CA TYR A 105 1.25 -21.14 -5.40
C TYR A 105 -0.18 -20.63 -5.09
N THR A 106 -0.45 -19.36 -5.36
CA THR A 106 -1.80 -18.80 -5.18
C THR A 106 -2.83 -19.44 -6.10
N GLU A 107 -2.41 -19.87 -7.29
CA GLU A 107 -3.27 -20.55 -8.26
C GLU A 107 -3.30 -22.08 -8.03
N GLY A 108 -2.68 -22.58 -6.95
CA GLY A 108 -2.76 -23.98 -6.52
C GLY A 108 -1.75 -24.92 -7.20
N VAL A 109 -0.75 -24.40 -7.90
CA VAL A 109 0.30 -25.21 -8.53
C VAL A 109 1.18 -25.85 -7.44
N ALA A 110 1.43 -27.16 -7.55
CA ALA A 110 2.30 -27.87 -6.64
C ALA A 110 3.76 -27.36 -6.73
N GLU A 111 4.51 -27.44 -5.62
CA GLU A 111 5.88 -26.93 -5.53
C GLU A 111 6.78 -27.46 -6.63
N LYS A 112 6.72 -28.77 -6.90
CA LYS A 112 7.52 -29.41 -7.95
C LYS A 112 7.24 -28.79 -9.34
N ASP A 113 5.97 -28.66 -9.71
CA ASP A 113 5.58 -28.13 -11.01
C ASP A 113 5.92 -26.63 -11.10
N ALA A 114 5.78 -25.90 -9.99
CA ALA A 114 6.14 -24.48 -9.93
C ALA A 114 7.65 -24.29 -10.18
N LEU A 115 8.52 -25.12 -9.59
CA LEU A 115 9.97 -25.09 -9.85
C LEU A 115 10.31 -25.38 -11.31
N GLU A 116 9.70 -26.40 -11.90
CA GLU A 116 9.89 -26.74 -13.31
C GLU A 116 9.47 -25.59 -14.24
N ILE A 117 8.37 -24.92 -13.94
CA ILE A 117 7.88 -23.76 -14.69
C ILE A 117 8.86 -22.58 -14.54
N LEU A 118 9.32 -22.28 -13.32
CA LEU A 118 10.27 -21.17 -13.07
C LEU A 118 11.59 -21.39 -13.79
N GLU A 119 12.16 -22.60 -13.73
CA GLU A 119 13.39 -22.95 -14.47
C GLU A 119 13.22 -22.80 -15.97
N ARG A 120 12.08 -23.24 -16.49
CA ARG A 120 11.73 -23.09 -17.90
C ARG A 120 11.62 -21.62 -18.30
N PHE A 121 10.97 -20.80 -17.49
CA PHE A 121 10.82 -19.37 -17.74
C PHE A 121 12.16 -18.62 -17.69
N ALA A 122 13.03 -18.98 -16.75
CA ALA A 122 14.39 -18.44 -16.67
C ALA A 122 15.21 -18.84 -17.92
N ARG A 123 15.14 -20.11 -18.32
CA ARG A 123 15.85 -20.62 -19.50
C ARG A 123 15.44 -19.92 -20.81
N PHE A 124 14.15 -19.60 -20.95
CA PHE A 124 13.64 -18.89 -22.12
C PHE A 124 13.75 -17.37 -22.01
N GLY A 125 14.29 -16.84 -20.90
CA GLY A 125 14.47 -15.41 -20.67
C GLY A 125 13.17 -14.64 -20.41
N TYR A 126 12.09 -15.34 -20.03
CA TYR A 126 10.85 -14.70 -19.57
C TYR A 126 11.02 -14.09 -18.18
N LEU A 127 11.89 -14.66 -17.36
CA LEU A 127 12.25 -14.19 -16.02
C LEU A 127 13.76 -13.93 -15.97
N ASP A 128 14.12 -12.73 -15.56
CA ASP A 128 15.51 -12.29 -15.40
C ASP A 128 15.53 -11.13 -14.39
N ASP A 129 15.80 -11.46 -13.14
CA ASP A 129 15.82 -10.47 -12.05
C ASP A 129 16.98 -9.47 -12.20
N TYR A 130 18.11 -9.87 -12.79
CA TYR A 130 19.24 -8.97 -13.06
C TYR A 130 18.84 -7.88 -14.06
N LYS A 131 18.34 -8.29 -15.21
CA LYS A 131 17.88 -7.35 -16.23
C LYS A 131 16.72 -6.48 -15.74
N MET A 132 15.83 -7.05 -14.94
CA MET A 132 14.73 -6.31 -14.35
C MET A 132 15.23 -5.28 -13.32
N ALA A 133 16.22 -5.63 -12.49
CA ALA A 133 16.83 -4.72 -11.54
C ALA A 133 17.48 -3.52 -12.25
N GLU A 134 18.30 -3.75 -13.28
CA GLU A 134 18.93 -2.71 -14.10
C GLU A 134 17.91 -1.74 -14.70
N GLN A 135 16.86 -2.28 -15.33
CA GLN A 135 15.80 -1.45 -15.94
C GLN A 135 15.04 -0.62 -14.91
N LEU A 136 14.76 -1.19 -13.73
CA LEU A 136 14.10 -0.48 -12.65
C LEU A 136 14.99 0.62 -12.07
N VAL A 137 16.27 0.34 -11.81
CA VAL A 137 17.25 1.33 -11.36
C VAL A 137 17.28 2.51 -12.32
N LEU A 138 17.44 2.25 -13.62
CA LEU A 138 17.48 3.30 -14.64
C LEU A 138 16.18 4.12 -14.65
N SER A 139 15.03 3.46 -14.66
CA SER A 139 13.72 4.13 -14.69
C SER A 139 13.46 4.97 -13.43
N LEU A 140 13.77 4.44 -12.24
CA LEU A 140 13.56 5.13 -10.97
C LEU A 140 14.50 6.34 -10.82
N ARG A 141 15.73 6.19 -11.30
CA ARG A 141 16.73 7.24 -11.33
C ARG A 141 16.35 8.36 -12.28
N GLU A 142 16.01 8.03 -13.51
CA GLU A 142 15.74 9.02 -14.56
C GLU A 142 14.38 9.72 -14.40
N ARG A 143 13.33 8.96 -14.15
CA ARG A 143 11.96 9.49 -14.10
C ARG A 143 11.60 10.06 -12.74
N LYS A 144 11.92 9.32 -11.65
CA LYS A 144 11.54 9.73 -10.30
C LYS A 144 12.64 10.48 -9.57
N LYS A 145 13.87 10.50 -10.09
CA LYS A 145 15.05 11.12 -9.46
C LYS A 145 15.22 10.66 -8.01
N LEU A 146 15.13 9.34 -7.79
CA LEU A 146 15.34 8.73 -6.49
C LEU A 146 16.82 8.50 -6.23
N GLY A 147 17.21 8.60 -4.96
CA GLY A 147 18.53 8.20 -4.48
C GLY A 147 18.63 6.70 -4.23
N ARG A 148 19.87 6.21 -4.07
CA ARG A 148 20.21 4.78 -3.93
C ARG A 148 19.35 4.04 -2.91
N SER A 149 19.10 4.62 -1.73
CA SER A 149 18.35 3.93 -0.67
C SER A 149 16.89 3.69 -1.03
N SER A 150 16.21 4.67 -1.66
CA SER A 150 14.82 4.49 -2.10
C SER A 150 14.71 3.54 -3.27
N ILE A 151 15.67 3.56 -4.20
CA ILE A 151 15.73 2.59 -5.30
C ILE A 151 15.88 1.18 -4.72
N GLN A 152 16.82 0.97 -3.80
CA GLN A 152 17.01 -0.33 -3.15
C GLN A 152 15.73 -0.83 -2.45
N GLN A 153 15.00 0.08 -1.80
CA GLN A 153 13.73 -0.26 -1.15
C GLN A 153 12.64 -0.67 -2.15
N GLU A 154 12.54 0.03 -3.29
CA GLU A 154 11.61 -0.32 -4.37
C GLU A 154 11.93 -1.71 -4.97
N LEU A 155 13.22 -2.01 -5.21
CA LEU A 155 13.65 -3.30 -5.73
C LEU A 155 13.34 -4.45 -4.75
N ARG A 156 13.60 -4.23 -3.45
CA ARG A 156 13.22 -5.18 -2.39
C ARG A 156 11.71 -5.37 -2.30
N GLY A 157 10.94 -4.29 -2.47
CA GLY A 157 9.48 -4.34 -2.49
C GLY A 157 8.92 -5.19 -3.64
N ARG A 158 9.67 -5.29 -4.75
CA ARG A 158 9.39 -6.17 -5.89
C ARG A 158 9.93 -7.58 -5.68
N LYS A 159 10.49 -7.89 -4.51
CA LYS A 159 11.06 -9.20 -4.16
C LYS A 159 12.10 -9.72 -5.17
N LEU A 160 12.86 -8.81 -5.78
CA LEU A 160 13.96 -9.18 -6.67
C LEU A 160 15.06 -9.90 -5.88
N ASP A 161 15.80 -10.75 -6.60
CA ASP A 161 16.95 -11.44 -6.04
C ASP A 161 17.96 -10.45 -5.40
N PRO A 162 18.47 -10.72 -4.18
CA PRO A 162 19.41 -9.83 -3.49
C PRO A 162 20.69 -9.56 -4.26
N ASP A 163 21.22 -10.56 -4.98
CA ASP A 163 22.45 -10.43 -5.77
C ASP A 163 22.21 -9.60 -7.02
N ALA A 164 21.03 -9.76 -7.66
CA ALA A 164 20.59 -8.90 -8.75
C ALA A 164 20.44 -7.43 -8.30
N ILE A 165 19.89 -7.19 -7.10
CA ILE A 165 19.80 -5.85 -6.52
C ILE A 165 21.19 -5.27 -6.27
N ALA A 166 22.10 -6.05 -5.68
CA ALA A 166 23.45 -5.61 -5.39
C ALA A 166 24.19 -5.24 -6.68
N SER A 167 24.16 -6.12 -7.67
CA SER A 167 24.78 -5.91 -8.99
C SER A 167 24.28 -4.64 -9.67
N ALA A 168 22.96 -4.45 -9.75
CA ALA A 168 22.39 -3.26 -10.39
C ALA A 168 22.69 -1.96 -9.65
N LEU A 169 22.89 -2.03 -8.32
CA LEU A 169 23.27 -0.87 -7.53
C LEU A 169 24.77 -0.59 -7.53
N ASP A 170 25.62 -1.56 -7.79
CA ASP A 170 27.08 -1.34 -7.89
C ASP A 170 27.46 -0.49 -9.09
N GLU A 171 26.66 -0.52 -10.16
CA GLU A 171 26.80 0.38 -11.30
C GLU A 171 26.35 1.83 -11.02
N PHE A 172 25.83 2.08 -9.80
CA PHE A 172 25.30 3.38 -9.42
C PHE A 172 26.43 4.37 -9.13
N ASP A 173 26.75 5.21 -10.11
CA ASP A 173 27.78 6.23 -9.98
C ASP A 173 27.41 7.29 -8.92
N GLY A 174 28.23 7.43 -7.90
CA GLY A 174 28.04 8.39 -6.82
C GLY A 174 28.11 9.86 -7.28
N ASP A 175 28.87 10.16 -8.34
CA ASP A 175 28.96 11.51 -8.91
C ASP A 175 27.68 11.88 -9.65
N ASP A 176 27.05 10.94 -10.33
CA ASP A 176 25.74 11.13 -10.96
C ASP A 176 24.63 11.30 -9.92
N GLU A 177 24.69 10.55 -8.82
CA GLU A 177 23.77 10.72 -7.70
C GLU A 177 23.89 12.12 -7.09
N TYR A 178 25.12 12.57 -6.87
CA TYR A 178 25.40 13.90 -6.36
C TYR A 178 24.88 15.00 -7.31
N ARG A 179 25.16 14.91 -8.61
CA ARG A 179 24.68 15.88 -9.62
C ARG A 179 23.17 15.97 -9.63
N THR A 180 22.48 14.82 -9.61
CA THR A 180 21.00 14.76 -9.58
C THR A 180 20.43 15.37 -8.31
N ALA A 181 21.01 15.07 -7.14
CA ALA A 181 20.59 15.64 -5.87
C ALA A 181 20.78 17.17 -5.83
N LEU A 182 21.91 17.66 -6.36
CA LEU A 182 22.22 19.08 -6.45
C LEU A 182 21.25 19.83 -7.37
N GLU A 183 20.92 19.25 -8.51
CA GLU A 183 19.92 19.80 -9.43
C GLU A 183 18.55 19.93 -8.74
N LEU A 184 18.11 18.87 -8.04
CA LEU A 184 16.85 18.88 -7.28
C LEU A 184 16.85 19.94 -6.19
N ALA A 185 17.94 20.05 -5.44
CA ALA A 185 18.08 21.05 -4.39
C ALA A 185 18.01 22.47 -4.96
N ARG A 186 18.76 22.75 -6.04
CA ARG A 186 18.74 24.04 -6.73
C ARG A 186 17.36 24.38 -7.28
N LYS A 187 16.64 23.41 -7.83
CA LYS A 187 15.27 23.57 -8.30
C LYS A 187 14.28 23.86 -7.16
N ARG A 188 14.53 23.30 -5.97
CA ARG A 188 13.67 23.49 -4.79
C ARG A 188 13.97 24.80 -4.05
N LEU A 189 15.22 25.28 -4.03
CA LEU A 189 15.68 26.44 -3.27
C LEU A 189 14.83 27.72 -3.49
N PRO A 190 14.40 28.09 -4.70
CA PRO A 190 13.59 29.30 -4.91
C PRO A 190 12.32 29.34 -4.06
N SER A 191 11.68 28.18 -3.82
CA SER A 191 10.47 28.09 -2.98
C SER A 191 10.75 28.22 -1.47
N LEU A 192 12.02 28.29 -1.07
CA LEU A 192 12.45 28.39 0.32
C LEU A 192 13.12 29.74 0.63
N ARG A 193 13.23 30.65 -0.34
CA ARG A 193 13.95 31.95 -0.21
C ARG A 193 13.40 32.89 0.85
N SER A 194 12.11 32.76 1.19
CA SER A 194 11.46 33.58 2.22
C SER A 194 11.73 33.09 3.65
N LEU A 195 12.43 31.97 3.80
CA LEU A 195 12.73 31.34 5.09
C LEU A 195 14.17 31.69 5.52
N SER A 196 14.45 31.52 6.82
CA SER A 196 15.84 31.57 7.32
C SER A 196 16.65 30.42 6.71
N ASP A 197 17.96 30.63 6.60
CA ASP A 197 18.88 29.64 6.04
C ASP A 197 18.79 28.30 6.79
N GLU A 198 18.69 28.31 8.12
CA GLU A 198 18.52 27.10 8.95
C GLU A 198 17.25 26.33 8.63
N VAL A 199 16.13 27.05 8.41
CA VAL A 199 14.85 26.41 8.04
C VAL A 199 14.93 25.87 6.61
N ALA A 200 15.57 26.59 5.70
CA ALA A 200 15.78 26.15 4.33
C ALA A 200 16.65 24.88 4.28
N GLU A 201 17.78 24.85 5.04
CA GLU A 201 18.64 23.67 5.19
C GLU A 201 17.86 22.45 5.70
N ARG A 202 17.12 22.61 6.79
CA ARG A 202 16.31 21.52 7.36
C ARG A 202 15.28 20.98 6.36
N ARG A 203 14.61 21.88 5.61
CA ARG A 203 13.60 21.48 4.61
C ARG A 203 14.21 20.80 3.40
N LEU A 204 15.37 21.26 2.91
CA LEU A 204 16.11 20.62 1.83
C LEU A 204 16.63 19.25 2.25
N THR A 205 17.20 19.15 3.46
CA THR A 205 17.65 17.87 4.04
C THR A 205 16.51 16.87 4.08
N GLY A 206 15.35 17.24 4.64
CA GLY A 206 14.20 16.36 4.69
C GLY A 206 13.64 16.00 3.30
N PHE A 207 13.70 16.93 2.34
CA PHE A 207 13.26 16.69 0.96
C PHE A 207 14.14 15.64 0.26
N LEU A 208 15.47 15.76 0.35
CA LEU A 208 16.40 14.83 -0.26
C LEU A 208 16.43 13.47 0.46
N ALA A 209 16.38 13.48 1.80
CA ALA A 209 16.32 12.25 2.59
C ALA A 209 15.08 11.39 2.25
N ARG A 210 13.89 12.00 2.08
CA ARG A 210 12.68 11.27 1.65
C ARG A 210 12.77 10.69 0.25
N ARG A 211 13.70 11.17 -0.58
CA ARG A 211 13.98 10.61 -1.91
C ARG A 211 15.06 9.52 -1.89
N GLY A 212 15.61 9.21 -0.70
CA GLY A 212 16.58 8.14 -0.50
C GLY A 212 18.04 8.54 -0.77
N TYR A 213 18.35 9.83 -0.77
CA TYR A 213 19.73 10.27 -0.85
C TYR A 213 20.45 10.07 0.49
N GLY A 214 21.69 9.58 0.46
CA GLY A 214 22.48 9.30 1.64
C GLY A 214 22.82 10.55 2.46
N GLY A 215 22.89 10.44 3.80
CA GLY A 215 23.07 11.57 4.69
C GLY A 215 24.31 12.44 4.41
N ALA A 216 25.45 11.83 4.15
CA ALA A 216 26.68 12.54 3.80
C ALA A 216 26.55 13.34 2.49
N LEU A 217 25.93 12.72 1.47
CA LEU A 217 25.65 13.36 0.20
C LEU A 217 24.67 14.53 0.39
N VAL A 218 23.59 14.31 1.14
CA VAL A 218 22.59 15.34 1.45
C VAL A 218 23.24 16.55 2.13
N GLN A 219 24.07 16.33 3.15
CA GLN A 219 24.77 17.42 3.83
C GLN A 219 25.67 18.23 2.89
N ARG A 220 26.41 17.54 2.01
CA ARG A 220 27.27 18.19 1.01
C ARG A 220 26.44 19.06 0.06
N VAL A 221 25.35 18.50 -0.50
CA VAL A 221 24.45 19.20 -1.43
C VAL A 221 23.77 20.39 -0.78
N VAL A 222 23.23 20.24 0.43
CA VAL A 222 22.54 21.32 1.15
C VAL A 222 23.51 22.46 1.47
N ARG A 223 24.72 22.15 1.96
CA ARG A 223 25.75 23.14 2.23
C ARG A 223 26.14 23.94 0.99
N GLU A 224 26.29 23.27 -0.15
CA GLU A 224 26.61 23.95 -1.42
C GLU A 224 25.43 24.80 -1.92
N THR A 225 24.19 24.32 -1.73
CA THR A 225 23.00 24.98 -2.28
C THR A 225 22.59 26.21 -1.47
N VAL A 226 22.66 26.14 -0.13
CA VAL A 226 22.20 27.23 0.77
C VAL A 226 23.26 28.30 0.97
N ARG A 227 24.56 27.95 0.90
CA ARG A 227 25.60 28.94 0.99
C ARG A 227 25.47 29.97 -0.14
N ARG A 228 25.01 31.18 0.23
CA ARG A 228 25.03 32.30 -0.69
C ARG A 228 26.50 32.71 -0.93
N PRO A 229 26.95 32.89 -2.19
CA PRO A 229 28.23 33.49 -2.44
C PRO A 229 28.17 34.94 -1.87
N GLY A 230 28.87 35.16 -0.76
CA GLY A 230 28.98 36.50 -0.11
C GLY A 230 28.64 36.60 1.37
N SER A 231 28.15 35.52 2.03
CA SER A 231 28.03 35.52 3.50
C SER A 231 29.37 35.15 4.18
N SER A 232 30.33 36.03 4.11
CA SER A 232 31.47 35.99 5.06
C SER A 232 30.92 36.24 6.47
N PRO A 233 31.34 35.45 7.49
CA PRO A 233 30.96 35.74 8.87
C PRO A 233 31.45 37.13 9.23
N ARG A 234 30.55 38.06 9.47
CA ARG A 234 30.91 39.35 10.11
C ARG A 234 31.18 39.03 11.58
N PHE A 235 32.44 38.86 11.93
CA PHE A 235 32.85 38.97 13.33
C PHE A 235 32.63 40.43 13.76
N ARG A 236 31.76 40.61 14.73
CA ARG A 236 31.67 41.84 15.53
C ARG A 236 32.50 41.66 16.77
#